data_d5057a0418e4ca951188124d307cc326
#
_entry.id   d5057a0418e4ca951188124d307cc326
#
_cell.length_a   1.000
_cell.length_b   1.000
_cell.length_c   1.000
_cell.angle_alpha   90.00
_cell.angle_beta   90.00
_cell.angle_gamma   90.00
#
_symmetry.space_group_name_H-M   'P 1'
#
loop_
_entity.id
_entity.type
_entity.pdbx_description
1 polymer ?
#
loop_
_entity_poly.entity_id
_entity_poly.type
_entity_poly.pdbx_seq_one_letter_code
_entity_poly.pdbx_strand_id
1 'polypeptide(L)'
;NGPSGCGKSTFLRSLNLLEKPTEGHIYFHGTDITDKNVNINKLREKIGMVFQHFNLFPNMTVKKNIMLAPVQLKLMSEEEANKKALELLERVGLSDKADTYPNMLSGGQKQRVAIARAMAMNPDVMLFDEPTSALDPEMVGEVLGIIKELAESGMTMLIVTHEMGFAKEVANRCMFFADTKIMEENTPKELFENPQTPRLQDFLSKVL
;
A
#
# COMPACT_ATOMS: atom_id res chain seq x y z
N ASN A 1 3.29 -11.42 -5.64
CA ASN A 1 2.19 -12.09 -6.38
C ASN A 1 2.05 -13.53 -5.91
N GLY A 2 0.90 -14.19 -6.20
CA GLY A 2 0.66 -15.59 -5.87
C GLY A 2 -0.81 -15.89 -5.59
N PRO A 3 -1.19 -17.18 -5.41
CA PRO A 3 -2.57 -17.61 -5.13
C PRO A 3 -3.17 -16.93 -3.90
N SER A 4 -4.51 -16.84 -3.85
CA SER A 4 -5.20 -16.33 -2.66
C SER A 4 -4.95 -17.24 -1.45
N GLY A 5 -4.85 -16.66 -0.26
CA GLY A 5 -4.66 -17.39 1.00
C GLY A 5 -3.24 -17.92 1.27
N CYS A 6 -2.24 -17.63 0.41
CA CYS A 6 -0.87 -18.12 0.61
C CYS A 6 -0.01 -17.27 1.59
N GLY A 7 -0.59 -16.33 2.32
CA GLY A 7 0.11 -15.56 3.37
C GLY A 7 0.72 -14.23 2.93
N LYS A 8 0.45 -13.73 1.70
CA LYS A 8 0.98 -12.44 1.21
C LYS A 8 0.64 -11.26 2.11
N SER A 9 -0.64 -11.12 2.45
CA SER A 9 -1.12 -10.04 3.33
C SER A 9 -0.55 -10.16 4.74
N THR A 10 -0.44 -11.38 5.28
CA THR A 10 0.20 -11.64 6.58
C THR A 10 1.66 -11.23 6.56
N PHE A 11 2.41 -11.60 5.51
CA PHE A 11 3.78 -11.17 5.31
C PHE A 11 3.88 -9.64 5.23
N LEU A 12 3.05 -8.99 4.39
CA LEU A 12 3.07 -7.54 4.25
C LEU A 12 2.79 -6.84 5.59
N ARG A 13 1.79 -7.30 6.35
CA ARG A 13 1.41 -6.76 7.66
C ARG A 13 2.45 -7.04 8.75
N SER A 14 3.30 -8.04 8.58
CA SER A 14 4.41 -8.26 9.52
C SER A 14 5.48 -7.17 9.40
N LEU A 15 5.64 -6.56 8.23
CA LEU A 15 6.66 -5.52 8.01
C LEU A 15 6.43 -4.23 8.81
N ASN A 16 5.22 -4.01 9.32
CA ASN A 16 4.90 -2.91 10.25
C ASN A 16 4.40 -3.44 11.60
N LEU A 17 4.59 -4.74 11.87
CA LEU A 17 4.18 -5.45 13.08
C LEU A 17 2.67 -5.34 13.41
N LEU A 18 1.80 -5.15 12.41
CA LEU A 18 0.35 -5.38 12.57
C LEU A 18 0.07 -6.87 12.81
N GLU A 19 0.85 -7.73 12.16
CA GLU A 19 0.95 -9.15 12.44
C GLU A 19 2.35 -9.44 13.01
N LYS A 20 2.43 -10.01 14.19
CA LYS A 20 3.73 -10.31 14.79
C LYS A 20 4.34 -11.57 14.17
N PRO A 21 5.58 -11.51 13.65
CA PRO A 21 6.26 -12.71 13.21
C PRO A 21 6.52 -13.65 14.39
N THR A 22 6.43 -14.96 14.16
CA THR A 22 6.72 -15.97 15.17
C THR A 22 8.21 -16.05 15.45
N GLU A 23 9.03 -15.91 14.41
CA GLU A 23 10.50 -15.96 14.45
C GLU A 23 11.10 -15.02 13.40
N GLY A 24 12.38 -14.76 13.52
CA GLY A 24 13.13 -13.91 12.60
C GLY A 24 13.17 -12.44 13.01
N HIS A 25 13.84 -11.64 12.21
CA HIS A 25 14.07 -10.22 12.44
C HIS A 25 13.65 -9.41 11.24
N ILE A 26 13.16 -8.20 11.49
CA ILE A 26 12.79 -7.22 10.46
C ILE A 26 13.57 -5.95 10.74
N TYR A 27 14.33 -5.49 9.75
CA TYR A 27 15.14 -4.27 9.89
C TYR A 27 14.55 -3.14 9.06
N PHE A 28 14.38 -1.99 9.69
CA PHE A 28 13.98 -0.74 9.07
C PHE A 28 15.01 0.35 9.39
N HIS A 29 15.65 0.90 8.36
CA HIS A 29 16.79 1.83 8.53
C HIS A 29 17.87 1.32 9.51
N GLY A 30 18.19 0.03 9.42
CA GLY A 30 19.18 -0.62 10.28
C GLY A 30 18.70 -0.92 11.71
N THR A 31 17.49 -0.54 12.07
CA THR A 31 16.88 -0.84 13.38
C THR A 31 16.09 -2.13 13.30
N ASP A 32 16.35 -3.09 14.18
CA ASP A 32 15.52 -4.28 14.33
C ASP A 32 14.19 -3.91 14.98
N ILE A 33 13.12 -3.89 14.19
CA ILE A 33 11.78 -3.48 14.67
C ILE A 33 11.07 -4.57 15.47
N THR A 34 11.62 -5.79 15.47
CA THR A 34 11.11 -6.90 16.28
C THR A 34 11.62 -6.85 17.73
N ASP A 35 12.60 -6.02 18.03
CA ASP A 35 13.10 -5.80 19.39
C ASP A 35 12.01 -5.16 20.27
N LYS A 36 11.81 -5.72 21.46
CA LYS A 36 10.79 -5.29 22.43
C LYS A 36 11.01 -3.85 22.94
N ASN A 37 12.21 -3.33 22.82
CA ASN A 37 12.57 -1.97 23.27
C ASN A 37 12.28 -0.89 22.20
N VAL A 38 11.93 -1.28 20.98
CA VAL A 38 11.63 -0.33 19.91
C VAL A 38 10.24 0.27 20.07
N ASN A 39 10.13 1.59 19.95
CA ASN A 39 8.85 2.27 19.91
C ASN A 39 8.21 2.07 18.54
N ILE A 40 7.41 1.01 18.42
CA ILE A 40 6.74 0.63 17.17
C ILE A 40 5.79 1.72 16.64
N ASN A 41 5.17 2.51 17.51
CA ASN A 41 4.27 3.57 17.07
C ASN A 41 5.04 4.69 16.35
N LYS A 42 6.22 5.03 16.87
CA LYS A 42 7.12 6.01 16.24
C LYS A 42 7.61 5.53 14.87
N LEU A 43 7.86 4.23 14.75
CA LEU A 43 8.28 3.61 13.51
C LEU A 43 7.14 3.58 12.47
N ARG A 44 5.91 3.27 12.91
CA ARG A 44 4.72 3.28 12.04
C ARG A 44 4.39 4.65 11.47
N GLU A 45 4.84 5.74 12.08
CA GLU A 45 4.73 7.08 11.49
C GLU A 45 5.45 7.17 10.13
N LYS A 46 6.48 6.33 9.92
CA LYS A 46 7.32 6.28 8.72
C LYS A 46 6.95 5.17 7.73
N ILE A 47 5.97 4.36 8.06
CA ILE A 47 5.50 3.26 7.21
C ILE A 47 4.01 3.47 6.91
N GLY A 48 3.71 3.96 5.72
CA GLY A 48 2.34 4.09 5.23
C GLY A 48 1.74 2.73 4.90
N MET A 49 0.46 2.53 5.21
CA MET A 49 -0.25 1.29 4.88
C MET A 49 -1.58 1.60 4.21
N VAL A 50 -1.80 0.98 3.05
CA VAL A 50 -3.05 1.04 2.29
C VAL A 50 -3.63 -0.37 2.24
N PHE A 51 -4.84 -0.53 2.73
CA PHE A 51 -5.52 -1.82 2.83
C PHE A 51 -6.45 -2.07 1.65
N GLN A 52 -6.82 -3.33 1.44
CA GLN A 52 -7.85 -3.75 0.50
C GLN A 52 -9.21 -3.06 0.77
N HIS A 53 -9.60 -2.98 2.04
CA HIS A 53 -10.73 -2.17 2.49
C HIS A 53 -10.22 -0.79 2.91
N PHE A 54 -10.84 0.24 2.43
CA PHE A 54 -10.38 1.65 2.51
C PHE A 54 -10.14 2.15 3.94
N ASN A 55 -10.85 1.60 4.92
CA ASN A 55 -10.75 1.91 6.36
C ASN A 55 -10.82 3.42 6.67
N LEU A 56 -11.65 4.16 5.92
CA LEU A 56 -11.92 5.57 6.19
C LEU A 56 -12.86 5.71 7.38
N PHE A 57 -12.67 6.76 8.16
CA PHE A 57 -13.57 7.13 9.25
C PHE A 57 -14.86 7.71 8.68
N PRO A 58 -16.01 7.01 8.80
CA PRO A 58 -17.23 7.40 8.10
C PRO A 58 -17.90 8.68 8.64
N ASN A 59 -17.56 9.04 9.88
CA ASN A 59 -18.07 10.22 10.59
C ASN A 59 -17.19 11.47 10.40
N MET A 60 -16.17 11.39 9.57
CA MET A 60 -15.27 12.50 9.24
C MET A 60 -15.30 12.78 7.74
N THR A 61 -15.14 14.05 7.35
CA THR A 61 -14.98 14.40 5.94
C THR A 61 -13.68 13.81 5.37
N VAL A 62 -13.57 13.77 4.06
CA VAL A 62 -12.37 13.32 3.33
C VAL A 62 -11.13 14.06 3.83
N LYS A 63 -11.19 15.38 3.87
CA LYS A 63 -10.10 16.23 4.38
C LYS A 63 -9.73 15.88 5.82
N LYS A 64 -10.70 15.74 6.71
CA LYS A 64 -10.46 15.37 8.11
C LYS A 64 -9.85 13.97 8.26
N ASN A 65 -10.22 13.02 7.41
CA ASN A 65 -9.57 11.70 7.36
C ASN A 65 -8.07 11.81 7.08
N ILE A 66 -7.67 12.70 6.18
CA ILE A 66 -6.26 12.91 5.82
C ILE A 66 -5.50 13.66 6.92
N MET A 67 -6.12 14.66 7.52
CA MET A 67 -5.52 15.51 8.56
C MET A 67 -5.35 14.82 9.92
N LEU A 68 -6.16 13.81 10.21
CA LEU A 68 -6.32 13.26 11.56
C LEU A 68 -4.99 12.85 12.20
N ALA A 69 -4.21 11.99 11.54
CA ALA A 69 -2.98 11.45 12.12
C ALA A 69 -1.89 12.52 12.27
N PRO A 70 -1.57 13.35 11.26
CA PRO A 70 -0.58 14.42 11.41
C PRO A 70 -0.87 15.38 12.55
N VAL A 71 -2.15 15.77 12.73
CA VAL A 71 -2.55 16.69 13.81
C VAL A 71 -2.54 16.00 15.17
N GLN A 72 -3.14 14.81 15.27
CA GLN A 72 -3.24 14.08 16.53
C GLN A 72 -1.88 13.68 17.10
N LEU A 73 -0.92 13.35 16.24
CA LEU A 73 0.45 13.04 16.61
C LEU A 73 1.33 14.29 16.76
N LYS A 74 0.76 15.48 16.61
CA LYS A 74 1.46 16.78 16.74
C LYS A 74 2.66 16.92 15.77
N LEU A 75 2.56 16.29 14.61
CA LEU A 75 3.56 16.40 13.54
C LEU A 75 3.34 17.66 12.68
N MET A 76 2.10 18.15 12.65
CA MET A 76 1.68 19.35 11.93
C MET A 76 0.63 20.10 12.75
N SER A 77 0.59 21.42 12.61
CA SER A 77 -0.54 22.23 13.04
C SER A 77 -1.79 21.91 12.20
N GLU A 78 -2.98 22.32 12.66
CA GLU A 78 -4.20 22.15 11.86
C GLU A 78 -4.13 22.89 10.52
N GLU A 79 -3.51 24.06 10.48
CA GLU A 79 -3.33 24.84 9.26
C GLU A 79 -2.42 24.14 8.26
N GLU A 80 -1.26 23.66 8.70
CA GLU A 80 -0.31 22.89 7.87
C GLU A 80 -0.95 21.60 7.36
N ALA A 81 -1.65 20.85 8.23
CA ALA A 81 -2.33 19.62 7.86
C ALA A 81 -3.48 19.88 6.86
N ASN A 82 -4.22 20.99 7.01
CA ASN A 82 -5.25 21.39 6.05
C ASN A 82 -4.65 21.68 4.68
N LYS A 83 -3.58 22.46 4.62
CA LYS A 83 -2.86 22.75 3.35
C LYS A 83 -2.37 21.46 2.70
N LYS A 84 -1.69 20.62 3.48
CA LYS A 84 -1.18 19.31 3.00
C LYS A 84 -2.31 18.40 2.50
N ALA A 85 -3.45 18.36 3.19
CA ALA A 85 -4.59 17.56 2.78
C ALA A 85 -5.18 18.02 1.44
N LEU A 86 -5.28 19.32 1.21
CA LEU A 86 -5.76 19.88 -0.06
C LEU A 86 -4.79 19.58 -1.21
N GLU A 87 -3.47 19.74 -1.00
CA GLU A 87 -2.44 19.38 -1.98
C GLU A 87 -2.52 17.87 -2.35
N LEU A 88 -2.70 17.00 -1.36
CA LEU A 88 -2.83 15.56 -1.60
C LEU A 88 -4.13 15.20 -2.31
N LEU A 89 -5.24 15.89 -2.00
CA LEU A 89 -6.50 15.70 -2.70
C LEU A 89 -6.42 16.16 -4.16
N GLU A 90 -5.71 17.23 -4.45
CA GLU A 90 -5.42 17.64 -5.82
C GLU A 90 -4.62 16.57 -6.55
N ARG A 91 -3.55 16.05 -5.94
CA ARG A 91 -2.70 15.00 -6.52
C ARG A 91 -3.48 13.72 -6.85
N VAL A 92 -4.48 13.35 -6.05
CA VAL A 92 -5.32 12.17 -6.31
C VAL A 92 -6.61 12.49 -7.07
N GLY A 93 -6.75 13.72 -7.63
CA GLY A 93 -7.89 14.14 -8.46
C GLY A 93 -9.22 14.23 -7.70
N LEU A 94 -9.20 14.65 -6.43
CA LEU A 94 -10.37 14.74 -5.55
C LEU A 94 -10.51 16.09 -4.83
N SER A 95 -10.00 17.18 -5.43
CA SER A 95 -10.06 18.53 -4.83
C SER A 95 -11.48 18.95 -4.46
N ASP A 96 -12.48 18.60 -5.28
CA ASP A 96 -13.88 18.90 -5.09
C ASP A 96 -14.58 18.09 -3.99
N LYS A 97 -13.88 17.07 -3.45
CA LYS A 97 -14.41 16.14 -2.45
C LYS A 97 -13.93 16.39 -1.01
N ALA A 98 -13.18 17.47 -0.78
CA ALA A 98 -12.54 17.74 0.53
C ALA A 98 -13.52 17.70 1.71
N ASP A 99 -14.70 18.27 1.56
CA ASP A 99 -15.72 18.36 2.61
C ASP A 99 -16.81 17.27 2.48
N THR A 100 -16.66 16.34 1.54
CA THR A 100 -17.55 15.19 1.34
C THR A 100 -17.26 14.10 2.39
N TYR A 101 -18.28 13.33 2.77
CA TYR A 101 -18.14 12.18 3.65
C TYR A 101 -17.88 10.89 2.85
N PRO A 102 -17.15 9.90 3.43
CA PRO A 102 -16.78 8.65 2.73
C PRO A 102 -17.97 7.88 2.13
N ASN A 103 -19.13 7.90 2.76
CA ASN A 103 -20.32 7.21 2.25
C ASN A 103 -20.85 7.78 0.92
N MET A 104 -20.46 8.99 0.55
CA MET A 104 -20.81 9.65 -0.70
C MET A 104 -19.80 9.39 -1.83
N LEU A 105 -18.77 8.61 -1.58
CA LEU A 105 -17.69 8.32 -2.53
C LEU A 105 -17.82 6.94 -3.17
N SER A 106 -17.38 6.81 -4.41
CA SER A 106 -17.18 5.51 -5.06
C SER A 106 -16.05 4.73 -4.40
N GLY A 107 -15.94 3.43 -4.70
CA GLY A 107 -14.85 2.57 -4.21
C GLY A 107 -13.46 3.12 -4.58
N GLY A 108 -13.26 3.47 -5.86
CA GLY A 108 -12.02 4.06 -6.34
C GLY A 108 -11.67 5.40 -5.68
N GLN A 109 -12.68 6.25 -5.46
CA GLN A 109 -12.49 7.51 -4.74
C GLN A 109 -12.07 7.26 -3.27
N LYS A 110 -12.71 6.32 -2.58
CA LYS A 110 -12.32 5.92 -1.22
C LYS A 110 -10.88 5.43 -1.15
N GLN A 111 -10.47 4.64 -2.13
CA GLN A 111 -9.09 4.12 -2.18
C GLN A 111 -8.08 5.23 -2.43
N ARG A 112 -8.38 6.17 -3.32
CA ARG A 112 -7.54 7.35 -3.55
C ARG A 112 -7.40 8.22 -2.30
N VAL A 113 -8.47 8.40 -1.53
CA VAL A 113 -8.42 9.06 -0.22
C VAL A 113 -7.55 8.28 0.78
N ALA A 114 -7.65 6.94 0.81
CA ALA A 114 -6.83 6.11 1.69
C ALA A 114 -5.33 6.23 1.35
N ILE A 115 -4.98 6.32 0.07
CA ILE A 115 -3.62 6.58 -0.39
C ILE A 115 -3.17 7.99 0.07
N ALA A 116 -3.97 9.02 -0.17
CA ALA A 116 -3.67 10.39 0.26
C ALA A 116 -3.47 10.48 1.78
N ARG A 117 -4.32 9.80 2.56
CA ARG A 117 -4.18 9.72 4.02
C ARG A 117 -2.85 9.09 4.46
N ALA A 118 -2.44 8.01 3.82
CA ALA A 118 -1.16 7.38 4.12
C ALA A 118 0.03 8.30 3.75
N MET A 119 -0.06 9.02 2.64
CA MET A 119 0.96 9.98 2.19
C MET A 119 1.07 11.21 3.11
N ALA A 120 0.01 11.60 3.81
CA ALA A 120 0.00 12.77 4.69
C ALA A 120 1.02 12.68 5.83
N MET A 121 1.42 11.46 6.21
CA MET A 121 2.44 11.20 7.24
C MET A 121 3.88 11.37 6.72
N ASN A 122 4.09 11.68 5.44
CA ASN A 122 5.40 11.68 4.78
C ASN A 122 6.19 10.38 5.08
N PRO A 123 5.66 9.22 4.72
CA PRO A 123 6.28 7.94 5.02
C PRO A 123 7.54 7.71 4.17
N ASP A 124 8.49 6.95 4.70
CA ASP A 124 9.67 6.50 3.97
C ASP A 124 9.38 5.27 3.11
N VAL A 125 8.35 4.49 3.49
CA VAL A 125 7.90 3.30 2.78
C VAL A 125 6.37 3.25 2.76
N MET A 126 5.80 2.83 1.62
CA MET A 126 4.37 2.57 1.46
C MET A 126 4.11 1.06 1.26
N LEU A 127 3.21 0.50 2.04
CA LEU A 127 2.76 -0.88 1.93
C LEU A 127 1.34 -0.90 1.35
N PHE A 128 1.13 -1.67 0.28
CA PHE A 128 -0.17 -1.81 -0.37
C PHE A 128 -0.64 -3.27 -0.30
N ASP A 129 -1.74 -3.51 0.39
CA ASP A 129 -2.36 -4.83 0.53
C ASP A 129 -3.56 -4.95 -0.41
N GLU A 130 -3.33 -5.47 -1.61
CA GLU A 130 -4.32 -5.66 -2.67
C GLU A 130 -5.19 -4.40 -2.93
N PRO A 131 -4.58 -3.26 -3.32
CA PRO A 131 -5.25 -1.96 -3.33
C PRO A 131 -6.41 -1.84 -4.33
N THR A 132 -6.55 -2.79 -5.26
CA THR A 132 -7.58 -2.79 -6.31
C THR A 132 -8.61 -3.91 -6.18
N SER A 133 -8.40 -4.88 -5.31
CA SER A 133 -9.23 -6.10 -5.26
C SER A 133 -10.69 -5.88 -4.81
N ALA A 134 -10.97 -4.76 -4.15
CA ALA A 134 -12.33 -4.37 -3.73
C ALA A 134 -12.97 -3.32 -4.66
N LEU A 135 -12.41 -3.11 -5.85
CA LEU A 135 -12.84 -2.10 -6.80
C LEU A 135 -13.54 -2.71 -8.02
N ASP A 136 -14.48 -1.97 -8.58
CA ASP A 136 -15.01 -2.27 -9.89
C ASP A 136 -13.91 -2.08 -10.96
N PRO A 137 -13.89 -2.89 -12.02
CA PRO A 137 -12.84 -2.86 -13.06
C PRO A 137 -12.60 -1.47 -13.67
N GLU A 138 -13.65 -0.67 -13.81
CA GLU A 138 -13.58 0.69 -14.35
C GLU A 138 -12.75 1.66 -13.48
N MET A 139 -12.63 1.36 -12.18
CA MET A 139 -11.93 2.21 -11.20
C MET A 139 -10.48 1.78 -10.93
N VAL A 140 -10.11 0.58 -11.36
CA VAL A 140 -8.78 -0.01 -11.12
C VAL A 140 -7.69 0.88 -11.73
N GLY A 141 -7.87 1.31 -12.97
CA GLY A 141 -6.89 2.10 -13.71
C GLY A 141 -6.52 3.41 -13.02
N GLU A 142 -7.48 4.12 -12.43
CA GLU A 142 -7.24 5.38 -11.72
C GLU A 142 -6.37 5.19 -10.46
N VAL A 143 -6.62 4.11 -9.71
CA VAL A 143 -5.83 3.80 -8.51
C VAL A 143 -4.42 3.35 -8.86
N LEU A 144 -4.29 2.48 -9.87
CA LEU A 144 -2.97 2.03 -10.37
C LEU A 144 -2.16 3.19 -10.94
N GLY A 145 -2.80 4.16 -11.62
CA GLY A 145 -2.15 5.37 -12.10
C GLY A 145 -1.47 6.17 -10.99
N ILE A 146 -2.15 6.37 -9.86
CA ILE A 146 -1.57 7.06 -8.70
C ILE A 146 -0.39 6.28 -8.11
N ILE A 147 -0.51 4.96 -7.99
CA ILE A 147 0.58 4.12 -7.46
C ILE A 147 1.80 4.16 -8.40
N LYS A 148 1.57 4.19 -9.71
CA LYS A 148 2.63 4.35 -10.72
C LYS A 148 3.35 5.70 -10.56
N GLU A 149 2.62 6.81 -10.42
CA GLU A 149 3.20 8.13 -10.17
C GLU A 149 4.05 8.16 -8.89
N LEU A 150 3.61 7.45 -7.83
CA LEU A 150 4.40 7.30 -6.61
C LEU A 150 5.70 6.54 -6.86
N ALA A 151 5.67 5.47 -7.67
CA ALA A 151 6.86 4.71 -8.04
C ALA A 151 7.84 5.58 -8.84
N GLU A 152 7.35 6.32 -9.82
CA GLU A 152 8.15 7.25 -10.65
C GLU A 152 8.76 8.39 -9.82
N SER A 153 8.10 8.81 -8.74
CA SER A 153 8.65 9.79 -7.79
C SER A 153 9.75 9.24 -6.87
N GLY A 154 10.09 7.95 -6.98
CA GLY A 154 11.12 7.30 -6.18
C GLY A 154 10.65 6.79 -4.81
N MET A 155 9.33 6.73 -4.56
CA MET A 155 8.78 6.19 -3.32
C MET A 155 9.11 4.70 -3.18
N THR A 156 9.69 4.31 -2.07
CA THR A 156 9.88 2.88 -1.74
C THR A 156 8.54 2.23 -1.41
N MET A 157 8.19 1.16 -2.12
CA MET A 157 6.89 0.51 -1.96
C MET A 157 7.00 -1.01 -1.99
N LEU A 158 6.16 -1.67 -1.18
CA LEU A 158 5.82 -3.08 -1.36
C LEU A 158 4.34 -3.20 -1.67
N ILE A 159 4.02 -3.93 -2.74
CA ILE A 159 2.67 -4.04 -3.25
C ILE A 159 2.29 -5.51 -3.38
N VAL A 160 1.28 -5.94 -2.64
CA VAL A 160 0.58 -7.21 -2.91
C VAL A 160 -0.49 -6.91 -3.93
N THR A 161 -0.42 -7.54 -5.10
CA THR A 161 -1.38 -7.31 -6.18
C THR A 161 -1.59 -8.56 -7.03
N HIS A 162 -2.75 -8.64 -7.66
CA HIS A 162 -3.09 -9.60 -8.72
C HIS A 162 -2.98 -8.97 -10.12
N GLU A 163 -2.68 -7.69 -10.21
CA GLU A 163 -2.53 -6.95 -11.48
C GLU A 163 -1.15 -7.23 -12.09
N MET A 164 -1.03 -8.31 -12.87
CA MET A 164 0.25 -8.76 -13.42
C MET A 164 0.84 -7.76 -14.42
N GLY A 165 0.00 -7.12 -15.25
CA GLY A 165 0.41 -6.08 -16.19
C GLY A 165 1.04 -4.89 -15.47
N PHE A 166 0.40 -4.43 -14.40
CA PHE A 166 0.91 -3.36 -13.57
C PHE A 166 2.25 -3.74 -12.88
N ALA A 167 2.33 -4.96 -12.32
CA ALA A 167 3.56 -5.43 -11.71
C ALA A 167 4.72 -5.50 -12.70
N LYS A 168 4.47 -5.92 -13.95
CA LYS A 168 5.47 -5.91 -15.04
C LYS A 168 6.00 -4.51 -15.34
N GLU A 169 5.11 -3.53 -15.35
CA GLU A 169 5.42 -2.16 -15.76
C GLU A 169 6.16 -1.37 -14.67
N VAL A 170 5.75 -1.52 -13.41
CA VAL A 170 6.12 -0.61 -12.33
C VAL A 170 7.16 -1.20 -11.38
N ALA A 171 7.20 -2.52 -11.18
CA ALA A 171 8.08 -3.11 -10.21
C ALA A 171 9.54 -3.20 -10.68
N ASN A 172 10.47 -2.98 -9.76
CA ASN A 172 11.89 -3.27 -9.99
C ASN A 172 12.23 -4.73 -9.63
N ARG A 173 11.43 -5.34 -8.77
CA ARG A 173 11.64 -6.66 -8.19
C ARG A 173 10.30 -7.31 -7.89
N CYS A 174 10.12 -8.55 -8.26
CA CYS A 174 8.91 -9.32 -8.03
C CYS A 174 9.20 -10.58 -7.23
N MET A 175 8.30 -10.91 -6.31
CA MET A 175 8.32 -12.13 -5.53
C MET A 175 7.06 -12.95 -5.81
N PHE A 176 7.23 -14.23 -6.05
CA PHE A 176 6.13 -15.17 -6.15
C PHE A 176 5.94 -15.93 -4.85
N PHE A 177 4.77 -15.76 -4.26
CA PHE A 177 4.37 -16.43 -3.02
C PHE A 177 3.49 -17.64 -3.33
N ALA A 178 3.85 -18.80 -2.84
CA ALA A 178 3.01 -19.99 -2.82
C ALA A 178 3.37 -20.84 -1.60
N ASP A 179 2.42 -21.62 -1.10
CA ASP A 179 2.63 -22.55 0.02
C ASP A 179 3.31 -21.89 1.23
N THR A 180 2.88 -20.67 1.55
CA THR A 180 3.40 -19.81 2.65
C THR A 180 4.88 -19.41 2.54
N LYS A 181 5.48 -19.53 1.36
CA LYS A 181 6.90 -19.23 1.11
C LYS A 181 7.08 -18.34 -0.12
N ILE A 182 8.19 -17.62 -0.16
CA ILE A 182 8.69 -17.02 -1.39
C ILE A 182 9.32 -18.17 -2.20
N MET A 183 8.65 -18.54 -3.29
CA MET A 183 9.10 -19.64 -4.15
C MET A 183 10.10 -19.17 -5.19
N GLU A 184 9.96 -17.93 -5.65
CA GLU A 184 10.83 -17.35 -6.64
C GLU A 184 10.84 -15.83 -6.50
N GLU A 185 12.00 -15.23 -6.76
CA GLU A 185 12.21 -13.81 -6.72
C GLU A 185 13.14 -13.40 -7.86
N ASN A 186 12.72 -12.41 -8.66
CA ASN A 186 13.51 -11.93 -9.79
C ASN A 186 13.03 -10.53 -10.24
N THR A 187 13.68 -9.99 -11.28
CA THR A 187 13.13 -8.86 -12.03
C THR A 187 11.78 -9.24 -12.63
N PRO A 188 10.88 -8.26 -12.88
CA PRO A 188 9.59 -8.56 -13.51
C PRO A 188 9.75 -9.34 -14.81
N LYS A 189 10.69 -8.93 -15.66
CA LYS A 189 10.95 -9.60 -16.96
C LYS A 189 11.26 -11.08 -16.76
N GLU A 190 12.25 -11.41 -15.94
CA GLU A 190 12.64 -12.80 -15.70
C GLU A 190 11.52 -13.61 -15.03
N LEU A 191 10.84 -13.04 -14.04
CA LEU A 191 9.79 -13.75 -13.32
C LEU A 191 8.61 -14.13 -14.21
N PHE A 192 8.22 -13.23 -15.14
CA PHE A 192 7.04 -13.44 -15.99
C PHE A 192 7.35 -14.12 -17.34
N GLU A 193 8.55 -13.94 -17.89
CA GLU A 193 8.92 -14.45 -19.22
C GLU A 193 9.76 -15.73 -19.13
N ASN A 194 10.49 -15.92 -18.04
CA ASN A 194 11.38 -17.06 -17.82
C ASN A 194 11.24 -17.69 -16.42
N PRO A 195 10.00 -18.07 -16.00
CA PRO A 195 9.77 -18.63 -14.67
C PRO A 195 10.52 -19.94 -14.47
N GLN A 196 11.26 -20.06 -13.37
CA GLN A 196 12.11 -21.21 -13.11
C GLN A 196 11.40 -22.32 -12.32
N THR A 197 10.46 -21.95 -11.44
CA THR A 197 9.77 -22.94 -10.61
C THR A 197 8.53 -23.50 -11.31
N PRO A 198 8.30 -24.84 -11.28
CA PRO A 198 7.10 -25.43 -11.89
C PRO A 198 5.80 -24.82 -11.32
N ARG A 199 5.82 -24.44 -10.05
CA ARG A 199 4.66 -23.82 -9.38
C ARG A 199 4.33 -22.44 -9.95
N LEU A 200 5.33 -21.63 -10.28
CA LEU A 200 5.13 -20.34 -10.94
C LEU A 200 4.68 -20.51 -12.39
N GLN A 201 5.27 -21.48 -13.12
CA GLN A 201 4.88 -21.80 -14.50
C GLN A 201 3.38 -22.18 -14.57
N ASP A 202 2.93 -23.11 -13.68
CA ASP A 202 1.51 -23.48 -13.58
C ASP A 202 0.61 -22.30 -13.22
N PHE A 203 1.06 -21.44 -12.30
CA PHE A 203 0.30 -20.24 -11.93
C PHE A 203 0.16 -19.26 -13.11
N LEU A 204 1.25 -18.94 -13.79
CA LEU A 204 1.24 -17.99 -14.91
C LEU A 204 0.43 -18.50 -16.09
N SER A 205 0.47 -19.81 -16.40
CA SER A 205 -0.33 -20.40 -17.48
C SER A 205 -1.86 -20.31 -17.27
N LYS A 206 -2.30 -20.01 -16.05
CA LYS A 206 -3.73 -19.84 -15.69
C LYS A 206 -4.16 -18.37 -15.60
N VAL A 207 -3.21 -17.46 -15.53
CA VAL A 207 -3.48 -16.04 -15.25
C VAL A 207 -3.12 -15.15 -16.43
N LEU A 208 -2.18 -15.57 -17.27
CA LEU A 208 -1.78 -14.91 -18.52
C LEU A 208 -2.34 -15.67 -19.71
#